data_d366272e08c8eaa255431c4ee7eb5208
#
_entry.id   d366272e08c8eaa255431c4ee7eb5208
#
_cell.length_a   1.000
_cell.length_b   1.000
_cell.length_c   1.000
_cell.angle_alpha   90.00
_cell.angle_beta   90.00
_cell.angle_gamma   90.00
#
_symmetry.space_group_name_H-M   'P 1'
#
loop_
_entity.id
_entity.type
_entity.pdbx_description
1 polymer ?
#
loop_
_entity_poly.entity_id
_entity_poly.type
_entity_poly.pdbx_seq_one_letter_code
_entity_poly.pdbx_strand_id
1 'polypeptide(L)'
;MFEGKVIEVGRKEGVGIEVLFEVKKIWKGTNSSQIIVYTNGGDCVFHFVEGGEYLVYSSQRGLEKQLHTNSCSRTKRLDEAGADKVTLSQIAKESVPTKKVDLKGGMLNGLSWWQILTLSVGLLLIVALVIFIVRKKRKK
;
A
#
# COMPACT_ATOMS: atom_id res chain seq x y z
N MET A 1 6.78 8.11 12.67
CA MET A 1 6.71 9.48 12.11
C MET A 1 7.71 9.58 10.98
N PHE A 2 7.26 10.00 9.80
CA PHE A 2 8.10 10.08 8.61
C PHE A 2 7.60 11.15 7.64
N GLU A 3 8.49 11.59 6.76
CA GLU A 3 8.18 12.41 5.57
C GLU A 3 8.21 11.50 4.35
N GLY A 4 7.19 11.58 3.51
CA GLY A 4 7.10 10.75 2.33
C GLY A 4 6.20 11.32 1.25
N LYS A 5 6.40 10.81 0.02
CA LYS A 5 5.59 11.09 -1.16
C LYS A 5 4.60 9.96 -1.37
N VAL A 6 3.36 10.28 -1.65
CA VAL A 6 2.35 9.29 -2.01
C VAL A 6 2.64 8.73 -3.41
N ILE A 7 2.80 7.42 -3.50
CA ILE A 7 2.98 6.69 -4.77
C ILE A 7 1.62 6.28 -5.33
N GLU A 8 0.75 5.75 -4.44
CA GLU A 8 -0.51 5.13 -4.84
C GLU A 8 -1.53 5.22 -3.70
N VAL A 9 -2.79 5.42 -4.06
CA VAL A 9 -3.94 5.42 -3.14
C VAL A 9 -4.92 4.35 -3.58
N GLY A 10 -5.11 3.33 -2.75
CA GLY A 10 -6.05 2.23 -2.97
C GLY A 10 -7.16 2.20 -1.94
N ARG A 11 -8.18 1.39 -2.20
CA ARG A 11 -9.23 1.08 -1.23
C ARG A 11 -9.25 -0.42 -0.97
N LYS A 12 -9.19 -0.79 0.30
CA LYS A 12 -9.26 -2.19 0.72
C LYS A 12 -10.56 -2.40 1.50
N GLU A 13 -11.37 -3.34 1.05
CA GLU A 13 -12.64 -3.68 1.72
C GLU A 13 -12.38 -4.08 3.17
N GLY A 14 -13.21 -3.56 4.09
CA GLY A 14 -13.10 -3.82 5.52
C GLY A 14 -11.97 -3.11 6.26
N VAL A 15 -10.99 -2.51 5.56
CA VAL A 15 -9.82 -1.86 6.18
C VAL A 15 -9.82 -0.35 5.96
N GLY A 16 -10.40 0.15 4.86
CA GLY A 16 -10.47 1.56 4.52
C GLY A 16 -9.58 1.95 3.34
N ILE A 17 -9.01 3.14 3.38
CA ILE A 17 -8.11 3.64 2.35
C ILE A 17 -6.69 3.23 2.70
N GLU A 18 -6.02 2.59 1.76
CA GLU A 18 -4.64 2.15 1.80
C GLU A 18 -3.78 3.11 0.98
N VAL A 19 -2.71 3.62 1.57
CA VAL A 19 -1.85 4.62 0.95
C VAL A 19 -0.42 4.15 0.97
N LEU A 20 0.18 4.00 -0.21
CA LEU A 20 1.57 3.64 -0.37
C LEU A 20 2.44 4.90 -0.43
N PHE A 21 3.41 4.99 0.46
CA PHE A 21 4.38 6.07 0.52
C PHE A 21 5.77 5.63 0.08
N GLU A 22 6.44 6.47 -0.68
CA GLU A 22 7.89 6.51 -0.79
C GLU A 22 8.43 7.39 0.35
N VAL A 23 9.19 6.80 1.26
CA VAL A 23 9.69 7.46 2.45
C VAL A 23 10.98 8.21 2.15
N LYS A 24 11.03 9.49 2.49
CA LYS A 24 12.22 10.34 2.31
C LYS A 24 13.01 10.51 3.60
N LYS A 25 12.33 10.74 4.73
CA LYS A 25 12.93 10.95 6.04
C LYS A 25 12.13 10.27 7.13
N ILE A 26 12.81 9.80 8.16
CA ILE A 26 12.22 9.09 9.30
C ILE A 26 12.76 9.72 10.59
N TRP A 27 11.85 10.06 11.50
CA TRP A 27 12.19 10.44 12.89
C TRP A 27 11.93 9.31 13.86
N LYS A 28 10.92 8.46 13.59
CA LYS A 28 10.60 7.31 14.45
C LYS A 28 9.83 6.25 13.68
N GLY A 29 10.17 4.98 13.89
CA GLY A 29 9.43 3.83 13.36
C GLY A 29 10.26 2.97 12.42
N THR A 30 9.63 2.42 11.39
CA THR A 30 10.27 1.48 10.45
C THR A 30 11.28 2.19 9.54
N ASN A 31 12.35 1.48 9.19
CA ASN A 31 13.44 1.97 8.34
C ASN A 31 13.30 1.44 6.89
N SER A 32 12.09 1.53 6.33
CA SER A 32 11.78 1.03 4.99
C SER A 32 11.61 2.18 4.00
N SER A 33 12.08 1.99 2.76
CA SER A 33 11.93 2.97 1.66
C SER A 33 10.50 3.13 1.18
N GLN A 34 9.65 2.11 1.39
CA GLN A 34 8.22 2.20 1.14
C GLN A 34 7.44 1.70 2.36
N ILE A 35 6.33 2.36 2.62
CA ILE A 35 5.45 2.08 3.76
C ILE A 35 3.99 2.19 3.30
N ILE A 36 3.18 1.24 3.73
CA ILE A 36 1.73 1.31 3.58
C ILE A 36 1.14 1.88 4.87
N VAL A 37 0.29 2.88 4.73
CA VAL A 37 -0.45 3.51 5.82
C VAL A 37 -1.93 3.44 5.52
N TYR A 38 -2.72 3.11 6.53
CA TYR A 38 -4.16 3.03 6.43
C TYR A 38 -4.81 4.28 7.03
N THR A 39 -5.82 4.82 6.34
CA THR A 39 -6.72 5.82 6.90
C THR A 39 -8.14 5.30 6.83
N ASN A 40 -8.80 5.21 7.99
CA ASN A 40 -10.14 4.63 8.09
C ASN A 40 -11.21 5.70 7.93
N GLY A 41 -12.39 5.27 7.47
CA GLY A 41 -13.58 6.10 7.42
C GLY A 41 -14.00 6.64 8.80
N GLY A 42 -14.74 7.72 8.81
CA GLY A 42 -15.21 8.44 9.98
C GLY A 42 -14.89 9.93 9.88
N ASP A 43 -15.15 10.68 10.92
CA ASP A 43 -15.03 12.16 10.93
C ASP A 43 -13.58 12.66 10.82
N CYS A 44 -12.59 11.80 11.07
CA CYS A 44 -11.17 12.14 11.01
C CYS A 44 -10.43 11.52 9.81
N VAL A 45 -11.09 11.29 8.68
CA VAL A 45 -10.43 10.80 7.47
C VAL A 45 -9.43 11.82 6.96
N PHE A 46 -8.23 11.37 6.63
CA PHE A 46 -7.25 12.17 5.93
C PHE A 46 -7.23 11.79 4.45
N HIS A 47 -7.44 12.76 3.58
CA HIS A 47 -7.43 12.55 2.13
C HIS A 47 -6.04 12.79 1.55
N PHE A 48 -5.41 11.73 1.13
CA PHE A 48 -4.12 11.78 0.45
C PHE A 48 -4.32 11.89 -1.06
N VAL A 49 -3.40 12.62 -1.70
CA VAL A 49 -3.38 12.79 -3.16
C VAL A 49 -2.08 12.18 -3.70
N GLU A 50 -2.17 11.38 -4.76
CA GLU A 50 -1.00 10.79 -5.42
C GLU A 50 -0.03 11.87 -5.89
N GLY A 51 1.25 11.61 -5.70
CA GLY A 51 2.32 12.56 -5.95
C GLY A 51 2.50 13.65 -4.88
N GLY A 52 1.54 13.80 -3.93
CA GLY A 52 1.64 14.73 -2.82
C GLY A 52 2.68 14.31 -1.79
N GLU A 53 3.28 15.28 -1.12
CA GLU A 53 4.26 15.08 -0.05
C GLU A 53 3.64 15.43 1.30
N TYR A 54 3.89 14.57 2.30
CA TYR A 54 3.25 14.68 3.61
C TYR A 54 4.23 14.40 4.75
N LEU A 55 4.00 15.06 5.88
CA LEU A 55 4.51 14.66 7.18
C LEU A 55 3.46 13.77 7.84
N VAL A 56 3.80 12.50 8.06
CA VAL A 56 2.86 11.48 8.52
C VAL A 56 3.15 11.08 9.96
N TYR A 57 2.14 11.24 10.81
CA TYR A 57 2.10 10.73 12.18
C TYR A 57 1.24 9.47 12.18
N SER A 58 1.86 8.30 12.25
CA SER A 58 1.16 7.02 12.27
C SER A 58 1.33 6.27 13.58
N SER A 59 0.34 5.50 13.95
CA SER A 59 0.37 4.56 15.07
C SER A 59 0.10 3.15 14.60
N GLN A 60 0.67 2.16 15.27
CA GLN A 60 0.38 0.76 15.00
C GLN A 60 -0.96 0.37 15.63
N ARG A 61 -1.81 -0.31 14.86
CA ARG A 61 -3.10 -0.84 15.31
C ARG A 61 -3.31 -2.27 14.85
N GLY A 62 -4.12 -2.99 15.59
CA GLY A 62 -4.49 -4.38 15.30
C GLY A 62 -3.36 -5.38 15.56
N LEU A 63 -3.69 -6.67 15.38
CA LEU A 63 -2.78 -7.80 15.57
C LEU A 63 -1.66 -7.80 14.53
N GLU A 64 -1.94 -7.31 13.32
CA GLU A 64 -0.96 -7.22 12.21
C GLU A 64 -0.04 -6.00 12.31
N LYS A 65 -0.15 -5.19 13.36
CA LYS A 65 0.63 -3.98 13.59
C LYS A 65 0.60 -3.01 12.39
N GLN A 66 -0.53 -2.92 11.73
CA GLN A 66 -0.74 -2.00 10.61
C GLN A 66 -0.56 -0.55 11.05
N LEU A 67 0.03 0.27 10.18
CA LEU A 67 0.23 1.69 10.42
C LEU A 67 -1.04 2.46 10.04
N HIS A 68 -1.64 3.14 10.99
CA HIS A 68 -2.83 3.96 10.79
C HIS A 68 -2.53 5.43 11.06
N THR A 69 -3.17 6.29 10.27
CA THR A 69 -3.17 7.74 10.46
C THR A 69 -4.57 8.30 10.23
N ASN A 70 -4.77 9.54 10.67
CA ASN A 70 -6.00 10.31 10.43
C ASN A 70 -5.72 11.81 10.52
N SER A 71 -6.69 12.66 10.19
CA SER A 71 -6.55 14.12 10.27
C SER A 71 -6.36 14.63 11.71
N CYS A 72 -6.83 13.88 12.72
CA CYS A 72 -6.66 14.21 14.12
C CYS A 72 -5.25 13.89 14.67
N SER A 73 -4.41 13.18 13.90
CA SER A 73 -3.06 12.75 14.29
C SER A 73 -1.93 13.73 13.94
N ARG A 74 -2.23 14.97 13.60
CA ARG A 74 -1.28 16.00 13.12
C ARG A 74 -0.66 15.70 11.76
N THR A 75 -1.05 14.63 11.07
CA THR A 75 -0.66 14.37 9.68
C THR A 75 -1.10 15.54 8.80
N LYS A 76 -0.21 16.08 7.98
CA LYS A 76 -0.46 17.23 7.12
C LYS A 76 0.41 17.23 5.88
N ARG A 77 0.10 18.11 4.94
CA ARG A 77 0.94 18.35 3.77
C ARG A 77 2.30 18.90 4.21
N LEU A 78 3.33 18.59 3.43
CA LEU A 78 4.70 18.95 3.79
C LEU A 78 4.96 20.46 3.75
N ASP A 79 4.26 21.18 2.86
CA ASP A 79 4.31 22.66 2.75
C ASP A 79 3.77 23.35 4.02
N GLU A 80 2.87 22.70 4.76
CA GLU A 80 2.30 23.20 6.02
C GLU A 80 3.04 22.70 7.25
N ALA A 81 4.04 21.83 7.10
CA ALA A 81 4.68 21.10 8.20
C ALA A 81 5.92 21.79 8.78
N GLY A 82 6.20 23.05 8.43
CA GLY A 82 7.44 23.73 8.84
C GLY A 82 7.67 23.75 10.35
N ALA A 83 6.68 24.14 11.13
CA ALA A 83 6.77 24.19 12.59
C ALA A 83 6.91 22.80 13.23
N ASP A 84 6.22 21.80 12.69
CA ASP A 84 6.34 20.42 13.16
C ASP A 84 7.73 19.84 12.91
N LYS A 85 8.35 20.15 11.77
CA LYS A 85 9.72 19.70 11.44
C LYS A 85 10.75 20.30 12.38
N VAL A 86 10.62 21.57 12.75
CA VAL A 86 11.48 22.20 13.76
C VAL A 86 11.34 21.48 15.10
N THR A 87 10.13 21.23 15.55
CA THR A 87 9.88 20.50 16.80
C THR A 87 10.44 19.07 16.74
N LEU A 88 10.26 18.36 15.63
CA LEU A 88 10.76 17.00 15.46
C LEU A 88 12.28 16.93 15.47
N SER A 89 12.97 17.92 14.90
CA SER A 89 14.43 17.97 14.90
C SER A 89 15.03 18.13 16.31
N GLN A 90 14.27 18.70 17.24
CA GLN A 90 14.65 18.82 18.64
C GLN A 90 14.45 17.53 19.44
N ILE A 91 13.50 16.69 19.02
CA ILE A 91 13.12 15.48 19.76
C ILE A 91 13.87 14.24 19.24
N ALA A 92 14.11 14.15 17.94
CA ALA A 92 14.73 13.00 17.30
C ALA A 92 15.56 13.40 16.09
N LYS A 93 16.72 12.75 15.93
CA LYS A 93 17.54 12.91 14.73
C LYS A 93 16.84 12.28 13.53
N GLU A 94 16.72 13.02 12.43
CA GLU A 94 16.24 12.49 11.17
C GLU A 94 17.20 11.44 10.59
N SER A 95 16.65 10.43 9.96
CA SER A 95 17.38 9.38 9.26
C SER A 95 16.74 9.12 7.88
N VAL A 96 17.56 8.58 6.97
CA VAL A 96 17.11 8.16 5.64
C VAL A 96 16.81 6.66 5.67
N PRO A 97 15.78 6.18 4.96
CA PRO A 97 15.51 4.74 4.86
C PRO A 97 16.72 3.98 4.31
N THR A 98 17.13 2.92 4.98
CA THR A 98 18.23 2.05 4.52
C THR A 98 17.72 0.73 3.95
N LYS A 99 16.54 0.27 4.37
CA LYS A 99 15.92 -0.95 3.86
C LYS A 99 15.12 -0.64 2.59
N LYS A 100 15.65 -1.03 1.43
CA LYS A 100 14.92 -0.93 0.17
C LYS A 100 13.81 -2.00 0.13
N VAL A 101 12.58 -1.56 -0.06
CA VAL A 101 11.39 -2.41 -0.18
C VAL A 101 10.58 -1.89 -1.36
N ASP A 102 10.09 -2.79 -2.22
CA ASP A 102 9.15 -2.47 -3.28
C ASP A 102 7.80 -3.11 -2.94
N LEU A 103 6.81 -2.28 -2.66
CA LEU A 103 5.44 -2.69 -2.32
C LEU A 103 4.43 -2.34 -3.42
N LYS A 104 4.89 -1.73 -4.52
CA LYS A 104 4.01 -1.22 -5.59
C LYS A 104 3.16 -2.29 -6.28
N GLY A 105 3.63 -3.55 -6.30
CA GLY A 105 2.85 -4.68 -6.83
C GLY A 105 1.91 -5.35 -5.83
N GLY A 106 2.01 -5.02 -4.55
CA GLY A 106 1.24 -5.67 -3.47
C GLY A 106 -0.16 -5.11 -3.25
N MET A 107 -0.40 -3.86 -3.63
CA MET A 107 -1.71 -3.21 -3.42
C MET A 107 -2.76 -3.63 -4.46
N LEU A 108 -2.37 -3.90 -5.70
CA LEU A 108 -3.28 -4.18 -6.82
C LEU A 108 -3.47 -5.66 -7.12
N ASN A 109 -2.61 -6.55 -6.63
CA ASN A 109 -2.62 -7.95 -7.03
C ASN A 109 -3.13 -8.88 -5.92
N GLY A 110 -4.46 -9.07 -5.89
CA GLY A 110 -5.06 -10.22 -5.22
C GLY A 110 -4.76 -11.56 -5.92
N LEU A 111 -4.25 -11.56 -7.16
CA LEU A 111 -3.86 -12.77 -7.89
C LEU A 111 -2.35 -12.79 -8.13
N SER A 112 -1.69 -13.79 -7.57
CA SER A 112 -0.30 -14.10 -7.88
C SER A 112 -0.16 -14.50 -9.36
N TRP A 113 0.94 -14.13 -10.01
CA TRP A 113 1.28 -14.55 -11.37
C TRP A 113 1.11 -16.06 -11.59
N TRP A 114 1.44 -16.87 -10.58
CA TRP A 114 1.23 -18.32 -10.59
C TRP A 114 -0.25 -18.71 -10.67
N GLN A 115 -1.16 -17.97 -10.03
CA GLN A 115 -2.60 -18.24 -10.10
C GLN A 115 -3.16 -17.92 -11.49
N ILE A 116 -2.66 -16.86 -12.13
CA ILE A 116 -3.04 -16.52 -13.52
C ILE A 116 -2.56 -17.63 -14.46
N LEU A 117 -1.33 -18.12 -14.32
CA LEU A 117 -0.79 -19.21 -15.12
C LEU A 117 -1.59 -20.53 -14.93
N THR A 118 -1.91 -20.90 -13.70
CA THR A 118 -2.69 -22.11 -13.42
C THR A 118 -4.11 -22.05 -13.99
N LEU A 119 -4.76 -20.90 -13.90
CA LEU A 119 -6.09 -20.67 -14.49
C LEU A 119 -6.06 -20.74 -16.01
N SER A 120 -5.03 -20.16 -16.65
CA SER A 120 -4.90 -20.19 -18.12
C SER A 120 -4.63 -21.61 -18.65
N VAL A 121 -3.75 -22.36 -17.99
CA VAL A 121 -3.47 -23.77 -18.36
C VAL A 121 -4.71 -24.65 -18.14
N GLY A 122 -5.42 -24.47 -17.03
CA GLY A 122 -6.67 -25.19 -16.76
C GLY A 122 -7.72 -24.95 -17.82
N LEU A 123 -7.91 -23.70 -18.27
CA LEU A 123 -8.86 -23.35 -19.33
C LEU A 123 -8.49 -24.01 -20.67
N LEU A 124 -7.21 -24.00 -21.04
CA LEU A 124 -6.71 -24.63 -22.27
C LEU A 124 -6.97 -26.15 -22.28
N LEU A 125 -6.75 -26.82 -21.15
CA LEU A 125 -7.02 -28.27 -21.02
C LEU A 125 -8.50 -28.58 -21.17
N ILE A 126 -9.39 -27.78 -20.58
CA ILE A 126 -10.85 -27.95 -20.73
C ILE A 126 -11.26 -27.79 -22.19
N VAL A 127 -10.77 -26.78 -22.89
CA VAL A 127 -11.09 -26.54 -24.31
C VAL A 127 -10.58 -27.71 -25.16
N ALA A 128 -9.36 -28.20 -24.93
CA ALA A 128 -8.81 -29.34 -25.65
C ALA A 128 -9.67 -30.62 -25.45
N LEU A 129 -10.11 -30.83 -24.20
CA LEU A 129 -10.95 -31.99 -23.85
C LEU A 129 -12.32 -31.93 -24.54
N VAL A 130 -12.96 -30.75 -24.58
CA VAL A 130 -14.21 -30.53 -25.27
C VAL A 130 -14.06 -30.78 -26.77
N ILE A 131 -13.01 -30.25 -27.41
CA ILE A 131 -12.72 -30.49 -28.83
C ILE A 131 -12.52 -31.99 -29.10
N PHE A 132 -11.78 -32.68 -28.24
CA PHE A 132 -11.55 -34.11 -28.37
C PHE A 132 -12.86 -34.92 -28.30
N ILE A 133 -13.74 -34.59 -27.35
CA ILE A 133 -15.04 -35.26 -27.20
C ILE A 133 -15.93 -35.02 -28.43
N VAL A 134 -15.99 -33.78 -28.91
CA VAL A 134 -16.79 -33.42 -30.09
C VAL A 134 -16.29 -34.12 -31.34
N ARG A 135 -14.96 -34.19 -31.55
CA ARG A 135 -14.35 -34.93 -32.69
C ARG A 135 -14.60 -36.43 -32.59
N LYS A 136 -14.55 -37.01 -31.38
CA LYS A 136 -14.85 -38.43 -31.16
C LYS A 136 -16.32 -38.76 -31.46
N LYS A 137 -17.25 -37.88 -31.10
CA LYS A 137 -18.69 -38.05 -31.41
C LYS A 137 -19.03 -37.89 -32.91
N ARG A 138 -18.27 -37.08 -33.66
CA ARG A 138 -18.45 -36.91 -35.11
C ARG A 138 -17.91 -38.03 -35.96
N LYS A 139 -17.06 -38.94 -35.36
CA LYS A 139 -16.51 -40.09 -36.05
C LYS A 139 -17.30 -41.39 -35.83
N LYS A 140 -18.36 -41.35 -35.05
CA LYS A 140 -19.34 -42.42 -34.90
C LYS A 140 -20.61 -42.05 -35.66
#